data_e76d53590763a4e71199c0f9b430b88f
#
_entry.id   e76d53590763a4e71199c0f9b430b88f
#
_cell.length_a   1.000
_cell.length_b   1.000
_cell.length_c   1.000
_cell.angle_alpha   90.00
_cell.angle_beta   90.00
_cell.angle_gamma   90.00
#
_symmetry.space_group_name_H-M   'P 1'
#
loop_
_entity.id
_entity.type
_entity.pdbx_description
1 polymer ?
#
loop_
_entity_poly.entity_id
_entity_poly.type
_entity_poly.pdbx_seq_one_letter_code
_entity_poly.pdbx_strand_id
1 'polypeptide(L)'
;MEHKVQLFYKVNEKNIHGYEAHENISRDEEATVESDMMKIITPVRSDGCLSFTGNMEEDIRKICYNRAYELYGKDLPRDVADRLEHELTSIVSSGQTILCAMAQNLVWKSKEAGYPVFARGSIGSLFVMFLLGVTDINPLPAHYYCGNCNYSDFASDEVKKSFCISGCDMPDKYCPICGKLLKKDGHNIPAESSIGLNGEKKIDVSIDFSDEYLERLNDFAEVIFAKEPSFIEEPQSNIAEKIICGYIFKNDSGCEGIAAKDDRTEKNYTGFILKRRTKDRCLRGTVILPLDDNIDDYTYVKENESSMALINKVVDYKLIADYMLKFGTLGNDMLTMIKRLEDMTGVKANMISFDDEKVLSLFSEITALGIKAEELNGCDIGLIGLPMFNSDVAVKIFREIKPKSFSDIVRVLGLCHGTGIWEGNIQELIKNNECVLKTAICTRDDILFYLTEKGINLKIAFEITESIRKGKGVTLEGENEMKKHNIPEWYINSCKKIIYLFSKAHEASLATVMFRLGYYKLYYPNEYYTTYFSIRKNEFDYKELECGKEELLDIIKGIEKIPKNDRSEKDAEMLSNAYVVLEMYLRGLEGIKIVSD
;
A
#
# COMPACT_ATOMS: atom_id res chain seq x y z
N MET A 1 -27.35 -14.22 13.68
CA MET A 1 -25.90 -14.04 13.43
C MET A 1 -25.12 -15.35 13.35
N GLU A 2 -25.56 -16.42 13.98
CA GLU A 2 -24.83 -17.71 13.96
C GLU A 2 -24.85 -18.45 12.61
N HIS A 3 -25.75 -18.13 11.69
CA HIS A 3 -25.88 -18.85 10.41
C HIS A 3 -24.95 -18.35 9.28
N LYS A 4 -24.33 -17.16 9.42
CA LYS A 4 -23.47 -16.56 8.37
C LYS A 4 -22.13 -17.27 8.18
N VAL A 5 -21.63 -17.95 9.19
CA VAL A 5 -20.27 -18.52 9.20
C VAL A 5 -20.21 -19.92 8.60
N GLN A 6 -21.31 -20.66 8.59
CA GLN A 6 -21.31 -22.05 8.10
C GLN A 6 -21.13 -22.22 6.60
N LEU A 7 -21.33 -21.17 5.81
CA LEU A 7 -21.25 -21.25 4.33
C LEU A 7 -19.82 -21.24 3.79
N PHE A 8 -18.86 -20.72 4.53
CA PHE A 8 -17.45 -20.70 4.14
C PHE A 8 -16.73 -22.05 4.29
N TYR A 9 -17.35 -23.06 4.91
CA TYR A 9 -16.69 -24.31 5.30
C TYR A 9 -17.10 -25.55 4.49
N LYS A 10 -17.98 -25.44 3.50
CA LYS A 10 -18.26 -26.55 2.60
C LYS A 10 -17.38 -26.54 1.36
N VAL A 11 -16.08 -26.62 1.55
CA VAL A 11 -15.17 -27.04 0.49
C VAL A 11 -15.20 -28.57 0.43
N ASN A 12 -15.62 -29.11 -0.69
CA ASN A 12 -15.69 -30.54 -0.91
C ASN A 12 -14.30 -31.18 -0.78
N GLU A 13 -14.14 -32.10 0.17
CA GLU A 13 -12.90 -32.88 0.38
C GLU A 13 -12.45 -33.72 -0.83
N LYS A 14 -13.16 -33.65 -1.96
CA LYS A 14 -12.91 -34.52 -3.12
C LYS A 14 -11.86 -34.00 -4.13
N ASN A 15 -11.34 -32.79 -4.02
CA ASN A 15 -10.41 -32.24 -5.03
C ASN A 15 -8.99 -31.96 -4.51
N ILE A 16 -8.58 -32.51 -3.37
CA ILE A 16 -7.22 -32.31 -2.81
C ILE A 16 -6.37 -33.59 -2.96
N HIS A 17 -6.53 -34.33 -4.03
CA HIS A 17 -5.59 -35.40 -4.38
C HIS A 17 -4.73 -34.98 -5.57
N GLY A 18 -3.53 -34.48 -5.30
CA GLY A 18 -2.58 -34.22 -6.38
C GLY A 18 -1.29 -33.48 -6.05
N TYR A 19 -0.88 -33.31 -4.82
CA TYR A 19 0.47 -32.83 -4.51
C TYR A 19 1.12 -33.73 -3.45
N GLU A 20 1.97 -34.64 -3.91
CA GLU A 20 2.90 -35.37 -3.04
C GLU A 20 4.03 -34.44 -2.61
N ALA A 21 4.19 -34.34 -1.29
CA ALA A 21 5.32 -33.65 -0.66
C ALA A 21 6.58 -34.51 -0.85
N HIS A 22 7.59 -33.97 -1.48
CA HIS A 22 8.94 -34.50 -1.38
C HIS A 22 9.57 -34.07 -0.06
N GLU A 23 9.56 -34.97 0.92
CA GLU A 23 10.48 -34.90 2.06
C GLU A 23 11.89 -35.20 1.57
N ASN A 24 12.82 -34.28 1.84
CA ASN A 24 14.21 -34.52 2.24
C ASN A 24 15.05 -33.25 2.03
N ILE A 25 15.20 -32.45 3.07
CA ILE A 25 16.37 -31.60 3.26
C ILE A 25 16.79 -31.68 4.73
N SER A 26 18.03 -32.10 4.93
CA SER A 26 18.69 -32.28 6.22
C SER A 26 18.86 -30.96 6.96
N ARG A 27 18.66 -31.05 8.28
CA ARG A 27 18.97 -30.00 9.26
C ARG A 27 20.48 -29.75 9.28
N ASP A 28 20.87 -28.44 9.24
CA ASP A 28 21.96 -27.93 10.09
C ASP A 28 21.84 -26.39 10.27
N GLU A 29 21.76 -26.02 11.45
CA GLU A 29 22.09 -24.88 12.30
C GLU A 29 22.55 -23.55 11.65
N GLU A 30 21.61 -22.76 11.06
CA GLU A 30 21.75 -21.30 10.98
C GLU A 30 20.40 -20.56 10.76
N ALA A 31 19.27 -21.29 10.87
CA ALA A 31 17.93 -20.82 10.52
C ALA A 31 17.11 -20.28 11.74
N THR A 32 17.74 -19.78 12.80
CA THR A 32 17.03 -19.56 14.07
C THR A 32 16.33 -18.22 14.22
N VAL A 33 16.52 -17.25 13.32
CA VAL A 33 15.86 -15.93 13.43
C VAL A 33 14.68 -15.78 12.47
N GLU A 34 14.72 -16.40 11.28
CA GLU A 34 13.59 -16.36 10.32
C GLU A 34 12.41 -17.26 10.73
N SER A 35 12.68 -18.36 11.45
CA SER A 35 11.63 -19.29 11.86
C SER A 35 10.68 -18.70 12.91
N ASP A 36 11.13 -17.71 13.68
CA ASP A 36 10.34 -17.14 14.77
C ASP A 36 9.30 -16.13 14.28
N MET A 37 9.54 -15.39 13.21
CA MET A 37 8.52 -14.48 12.65
C MET A 37 7.39 -15.23 11.92
N MET A 38 7.67 -16.40 11.32
CA MET A 38 6.66 -17.24 10.64
C MET A 38 5.93 -18.21 11.58
N LYS A 39 6.55 -18.66 12.66
CA LYS A 39 5.95 -19.62 13.60
C LYS A 39 4.79 -19.08 14.44
N ILE A 40 4.57 -17.79 14.35
CA ILE A 40 3.75 -17.06 15.32
C ILE A 40 2.33 -16.78 14.83
N ILE A 41 2.03 -17.07 13.56
CA ILE A 41 0.71 -16.76 12.97
C ILE A 41 -0.18 -18.02 12.94
N THR A 42 -0.09 -18.93 13.89
CA THR A 42 -0.92 -20.13 13.82
C THR A 42 -1.78 -20.36 15.05
N PRO A 43 -3.07 -20.64 14.80
CA PRO A 43 -3.55 -22.01 14.80
C PRO A 43 -3.67 -22.51 13.37
N VAL A 44 -2.62 -23.17 12.88
CA VAL A 44 -2.57 -23.75 11.53
C VAL A 44 -3.31 -25.07 11.53
N ARG A 45 -4.24 -25.24 10.60
CA ARG A 45 -4.54 -26.57 10.08
C ARG A 45 -3.34 -27.08 9.29
N SER A 46 -3.24 -28.40 9.17
CA SER A 46 -2.23 -29.13 8.41
C SER A 46 -2.11 -28.74 6.90
N ASP A 47 -3.02 -27.89 6.41
CA ASP A 47 -3.09 -27.37 5.04
C ASP A 47 -2.65 -25.90 4.92
N GLY A 48 -2.16 -25.29 6.00
CA GLY A 48 -1.60 -23.94 5.98
C GLY A 48 -2.61 -22.78 5.91
N CYS A 49 -3.92 -23.07 5.82
CA CYS A 49 -4.95 -22.03 5.85
C CYS A 49 -5.39 -21.73 7.28
N LEU A 50 -5.67 -20.45 7.57
CA LEU A 50 -6.42 -20.09 8.78
C LEU A 50 -7.78 -20.78 8.74
N SER A 51 -7.97 -21.76 9.60
CA SER A 51 -9.31 -22.26 9.86
C SER A 51 -9.95 -21.33 10.88
N PHE A 52 -10.81 -20.46 10.40
CA PHE A 52 -11.71 -19.78 11.31
C PHE A 52 -12.63 -20.82 11.93
N THR A 53 -12.52 -20.99 13.24
CA THR A 53 -13.18 -22.08 14.00
C THR A 53 -14.69 -21.90 14.16
N GLY A 54 -15.32 -21.07 13.33
CA GLY A 54 -16.75 -20.75 13.39
C GLY A 54 -17.04 -19.40 14.06
N ASN A 55 -16.04 -18.78 14.73
CA ASN A 55 -16.13 -17.43 15.28
C ASN A 55 -14.95 -16.59 14.78
N MET A 56 -15.10 -16.01 13.59
CA MET A 56 -14.07 -15.20 12.91
C MET A 56 -13.60 -14.02 13.78
N GLU A 57 -14.50 -13.45 14.57
CA GLU A 57 -14.19 -12.35 15.48
C GLU A 57 -13.19 -12.79 16.56
N GLU A 58 -13.47 -13.93 17.20
CA GLU A 58 -12.61 -14.48 18.25
C GLU A 58 -11.23 -14.86 17.70
N ASP A 59 -11.19 -15.45 16.52
CA ASP A 59 -9.95 -15.84 15.86
C ASP A 59 -9.08 -14.62 15.54
N ILE A 60 -9.65 -13.55 14.97
CA ILE A 60 -8.91 -12.32 14.69
C ILE A 60 -8.42 -11.68 15.98
N ARG A 61 -9.25 -11.58 17.02
CA ARG A 61 -8.84 -11.08 18.34
C ARG A 61 -7.66 -11.87 18.87
N LYS A 62 -7.75 -13.20 18.87
CA LYS A 62 -6.70 -14.08 19.35
C LYS A 62 -5.38 -13.91 18.60
N ILE A 63 -5.42 -13.84 17.27
CA ILE A 63 -4.22 -13.60 16.45
C ILE A 63 -3.59 -12.26 16.81
N CYS A 64 -4.39 -11.18 16.82
CA CYS A 64 -3.90 -9.85 17.12
C CYS A 64 -3.28 -9.75 18.53
N TYR A 65 -3.93 -10.29 19.54
CA TYR A 65 -3.40 -10.28 20.90
C TYR A 65 -2.13 -11.10 21.02
N ASN A 66 -2.08 -12.30 20.44
CA ASN A 66 -0.88 -13.12 20.47
C ASN A 66 0.30 -12.37 19.86
N ARG A 67 0.07 -11.74 18.70
CA ARG A 67 1.12 -10.98 18.04
C ARG A 67 1.56 -9.74 18.82
N ALA A 68 0.62 -9.03 19.45
CA ALA A 68 0.92 -7.91 20.32
C ALA A 68 1.75 -8.35 21.56
N TYR A 69 1.39 -9.48 22.17
CA TYR A 69 2.15 -10.05 23.31
C TYR A 69 3.59 -10.45 22.93
N GLU A 70 3.79 -10.93 21.72
CA GLU A 70 5.13 -11.24 21.22
C GLU A 70 6.00 -10.02 21.03
N LEU A 71 5.43 -8.93 20.54
CA LEU A 71 6.16 -7.69 20.31
C LEU A 71 6.41 -6.91 21.61
N TYR A 72 5.41 -6.81 22.48
CA TYR A 72 5.37 -5.88 23.59
C TYR A 72 5.26 -6.54 24.98
N GLY A 73 5.17 -7.87 25.04
CA GLY A 73 4.97 -8.60 26.29
C GLY A 73 3.51 -8.75 26.68
N LYS A 74 3.23 -9.61 27.69
CA LYS A 74 1.86 -9.91 28.13
C LYS A 74 1.17 -8.71 28.80
N ASP A 75 1.95 -7.87 29.47
CA ASP A 75 1.49 -6.60 30.04
C ASP A 75 1.65 -5.52 28.97
N LEU A 76 0.66 -5.40 28.10
CA LEU A 76 0.72 -4.45 26.98
C LEU A 76 0.82 -3.00 27.46
N PRO A 77 1.69 -2.18 26.84
CA PRO A 77 1.67 -0.74 27.04
C PRO A 77 0.28 -0.17 26.75
N ARG A 78 -0.10 0.88 27.45
CA ARG A 78 -1.44 1.49 27.31
C ARG A 78 -1.72 1.91 25.89
N ASP A 79 -0.76 2.57 25.22
CA ASP A 79 -0.89 3.00 23.82
C ASP A 79 -1.21 1.83 22.87
N VAL A 80 -0.62 0.65 23.14
CA VAL A 80 -0.84 -0.57 22.36
C VAL A 80 -2.23 -1.15 22.66
N ALA A 81 -2.57 -1.29 23.94
CA ALA A 81 -3.83 -1.90 24.38
C ALA A 81 -5.05 -1.07 23.95
N ASP A 82 -5.02 0.24 24.23
CA ASP A 82 -6.11 1.16 23.89
C ASP A 82 -6.34 1.20 22.37
N ARG A 83 -5.25 1.24 21.58
CA ARG A 83 -5.33 1.24 20.12
C ARG A 83 -5.92 -0.07 19.58
N LEU A 84 -5.46 -1.21 20.08
CA LEU A 84 -5.92 -2.52 19.64
C LEU A 84 -7.40 -2.72 19.94
N GLU A 85 -7.85 -2.40 21.17
CA GLU A 85 -9.26 -2.55 21.55
C GLU A 85 -10.18 -1.60 20.78
N HIS A 86 -9.75 -0.35 20.58
CA HIS A 86 -10.51 0.61 19.78
C HIS A 86 -10.76 0.08 18.35
N GLU A 87 -9.70 -0.40 17.69
CA GLU A 87 -9.82 -0.89 16.31
C GLU A 87 -10.61 -2.20 16.23
N LEU A 88 -10.35 -3.18 17.10
CA LEU A 88 -11.08 -4.44 17.10
C LEU A 88 -12.57 -4.22 17.36
N THR A 89 -12.92 -3.36 18.33
CA THR A 89 -14.31 -3.04 18.61
C THR A 89 -14.99 -2.37 17.42
N SER A 90 -14.32 -1.43 16.77
CA SER A 90 -14.84 -0.74 15.58
C SER A 90 -15.05 -1.68 14.39
N ILE A 91 -14.08 -2.56 14.12
CA ILE A 91 -14.13 -3.53 13.01
C ILE A 91 -15.26 -4.54 13.23
N VAL A 92 -15.39 -5.05 14.44
CA VAL A 92 -16.41 -6.05 14.80
C VAL A 92 -17.80 -5.44 14.75
N SER A 93 -18.01 -4.29 15.41
CA SER A 93 -19.32 -3.65 15.47
C SER A 93 -19.85 -3.20 14.10
N SER A 94 -18.96 -2.91 13.16
CA SER A 94 -19.32 -2.54 11.79
C SER A 94 -19.43 -3.73 10.81
N GLY A 95 -19.26 -4.98 11.28
CA GLY A 95 -19.35 -6.18 10.46
C GLY A 95 -18.23 -6.35 9.44
N GLN A 96 -17.11 -5.65 9.62
CA GLN A 96 -16.00 -5.64 8.65
C GLN A 96 -14.92 -6.68 8.92
N THR A 97 -15.14 -7.56 9.88
CA THR A 97 -14.22 -8.65 10.26
C THR A 97 -13.84 -9.54 9.06
N ILE A 98 -14.79 -9.76 8.16
CA ILE A 98 -14.57 -10.54 6.92
C ILE A 98 -13.47 -9.96 6.04
N LEU A 99 -13.37 -8.63 5.92
CA LEU A 99 -12.32 -7.98 5.14
C LEU A 99 -10.93 -8.22 5.71
N CYS A 100 -10.83 -8.21 7.05
CA CYS A 100 -9.58 -8.51 7.75
C CYS A 100 -9.14 -9.95 7.51
N ALA A 101 -10.08 -10.89 7.60
CA ALA A 101 -9.83 -12.30 7.37
C ALA A 101 -9.39 -12.59 5.94
N MET A 102 -10.07 -12.01 4.96
CA MET A 102 -9.72 -12.13 3.55
C MET A 102 -8.33 -11.56 3.26
N ALA A 103 -8.06 -10.34 3.75
CA ALA A 103 -6.77 -9.70 3.58
C ALA A 103 -5.64 -10.56 4.14
N GLN A 104 -5.82 -11.08 5.35
CA GLN A 104 -4.85 -11.92 6.02
C GLN A 104 -4.59 -13.23 5.25
N ASN A 105 -5.64 -13.93 4.80
CA ASN A 105 -5.49 -15.18 4.05
C ASN A 105 -4.75 -14.97 2.71
N LEU A 106 -5.12 -13.94 1.93
CA LEU A 106 -4.47 -13.68 0.65
C LEU A 106 -3.02 -13.24 0.81
N VAL A 107 -2.75 -12.38 1.80
CA VAL A 107 -1.38 -11.94 2.10
C VAL A 107 -0.53 -13.09 2.62
N TRP A 108 -1.09 -13.94 3.48
CA TRP A 108 -0.38 -15.10 3.97
C TRP A 108 0.00 -16.05 2.82
N LYS A 109 -0.93 -16.36 1.90
CA LYS A 109 -0.65 -17.17 0.72
C LYS A 109 0.45 -16.58 -0.17
N SER A 110 0.45 -15.25 -0.37
CA SER A 110 1.50 -14.57 -1.12
C SER A 110 2.86 -14.71 -0.43
N LYS A 111 2.91 -14.46 0.89
CA LYS A 111 4.14 -14.54 1.69
C LYS A 111 4.65 -15.98 1.84
N GLU A 112 3.77 -16.99 1.94
CA GLU A 112 4.13 -18.41 1.92
C GLU A 112 4.83 -18.79 0.61
N ALA A 113 4.38 -18.24 -0.52
CA ALA A 113 5.02 -18.41 -1.81
C ALA A 113 6.27 -17.52 -1.99
N GLY A 114 6.67 -16.77 -0.97
CA GLY A 114 7.83 -15.90 -0.96
C GLY A 114 7.64 -14.56 -1.65
N TYR A 115 6.41 -14.14 -1.99
CA TYR A 115 6.15 -12.86 -2.63
C TYR A 115 5.75 -11.79 -1.60
N PRO A 116 6.42 -10.62 -1.60
CA PRO A 116 6.03 -9.49 -0.77
C PRO A 116 4.68 -8.91 -1.23
N VAL A 117 4.07 -8.10 -0.38
CA VAL A 117 2.82 -7.40 -0.67
C VAL A 117 2.97 -5.91 -0.39
N PHE A 118 2.09 -5.11 -1.00
CA PHE A 118 2.04 -3.67 -0.78
C PHE A 118 0.61 -3.27 -0.37
N ALA A 119 0.46 -2.80 0.87
CA ALA A 119 -0.81 -2.30 1.38
C ALA A 119 -1.06 -0.87 0.87
N ARG A 120 -2.06 -0.71 0.01
CA ARG A 120 -2.40 0.55 -0.65
C ARG A 120 -3.41 1.36 0.18
N GLY A 121 -3.37 2.68 0.04
CA GLY A 121 -4.36 3.57 0.65
C GLY A 121 -4.26 3.65 2.16
N SER A 122 -5.39 3.60 2.86
CA SER A 122 -5.45 3.79 4.31
C SER A 122 -5.41 2.51 5.14
N ILE A 123 -5.35 1.34 4.52
CA ILE A 123 -5.35 0.07 5.26
C ILE A 123 -4.17 -0.04 6.24
N GLY A 124 -3.01 0.52 5.88
CA GLY A 124 -1.83 0.58 6.74
C GLY A 124 -1.96 1.53 7.94
N SER A 125 -3.09 2.24 8.11
CA SER A 125 -3.39 3.01 9.33
C SER A 125 -3.99 2.16 10.44
N LEU A 126 -4.26 0.87 10.19
CA LEU A 126 -4.85 -0.03 11.17
C LEU A 126 -3.79 -0.93 11.80
N PHE A 127 -3.68 -0.84 13.12
CA PHE A 127 -2.78 -1.67 13.91
C PHE A 127 -3.20 -3.15 13.84
N VAL A 128 -4.50 -3.42 13.77
CA VAL A 128 -5.03 -4.78 13.51
C VAL A 128 -4.46 -5.36 12.21
N MET A 129 -4.37 -4.57 11.14
CA MET A 129 -3.80 -5.04 9.86
C MET A 129 -2.30 -5.29 9.93
N PHE A 130 -1.58 -4.53 10.72
CA PHE A 130 -0.17 -4.78 11.02
C PHE A 130 0.00 -6.08 11.82
N LEU A 131 -0.78 -6.28 12.86
CA LEU A 131 -0.74 -7.51 13.69
C LEU A 131 -1.16 -8.76 12.92
N LEU A 132 -2.08 -8.63 11.96
CA LEU A 132 -2.47 -9.71 11.03
C LEU A 132 -1.41 -9.96 9.94
N GLY A 133 -0.35 -9.17 9.89
CA GLY A 133 0.70 -9.28 8.87
C GLY A 133 0.27 -8.84 7.47
N VAL A 134 -0.85 -8.11 7.34
CA VAL A 134 -1.35 -7.57 6.07
C VAL A 134 -0.49 -6.41 5.55
N THR A 135 0.07 -5.63 6.46
CA THR A 135 0.97 -4.52 6.16
C THR A 135 2.23 -4.60 7.02
N ASP A 136 3.34 -4.10 6.49
CA ASP A 136 4.59 -3.92 7.25
C ASP A 136 4.60 -2.56 8.00
N ILE A 137 3.60 -1.70 7.80
CA ILE A 137 3.50 -0.39 8.43
C ILE A 137 2.87 -0.51 9.81
N ASN A 138 3.66 -0.22 10.84
CA ASN A 138 3.18 -0.10 12.22
C ASN A 138 2.61 1.32 12.43
N PRO A 139 1.28 1.49 12.59
CA PRO A 139 0.69 2.82 12.70
C PRO A 139 0.83 3.46 14.08
N LEU A 140 1.31 2.73 15.08
CA LEU A 140 1.52 3.26 16.43
C LEU A 140 2.43 4.51 16.42
N PRO A 141 2.43 5.33 17.47
CA PRO A 141 3.42 6.37 17.65
C PRO A 141 4.85 5.80 17.56
N ALA A 142 5.80 6.64 17.18
CA ALA A 142 7.22 6.26 17.19
C ALA A 142 7.63 5.74 18.56
N HIS A 143 8.29 4.59 18.63
CA HIS A 143 8.65 3.93 19.86
C HIS A 143 9.84 3.01 19.70
N TYR A 144 10.42 2.61 20.83
CA TYR A 144 11.40 1.54 20.89
C TYR A 144 10.78 0.27 21.44
N TYR A 145 11.24 -0.90 20.96
CA TYR A 145 10.93 -2.17 21.58
C TYR A 145 12.09 -3.16 21.48
N CYS A 146 12.16 -4.09 22.43
CA CYS A 146 13.20 -5.10 22.49
C CYS A 146 12.65 -6.45 22.01
N GLY A 147 13.13 -6.94 20.87
CA GLY A 147 12.76 -8.26 20.37
C GLY A 147 13.24 -9.45 21.21
N ASN A 148 14.02 -9.20 22.29
CA ASN A 148 14.56 -10.26 23.16
C ASN A 148 13.84 -10.37 24.52
N CYS A 149 13.43 -9.26 25.12
CA CYS A 149 12.83 -9.25 26.45
C CYS A 149 11.51 -8.48 26.52
N ASN A 150 10.96 -8.08 25.39
CA ASN A 150 9.69 -7.38 25.23
C ASN A 150 9.61 -6.01 25.95
N TYR A 151 10.75 -5.45 26.39
CA TYR A 151 10.78 -4.07 26.86
C TYR A 151 10.32 -3.14 25.75
N SER A 152 9.51 -2.14 26.10
CA SER A 152 9.09 -1.11 25.15
C SER A 152 9.12 0.27 25.81
N ASP A 153 9.34 1.31 24.99
CA ASP A 153 9.44 2.70 25.43
C ASP A 153 8.62 3.60 24.49
N PHE A 154 7.49 4.06 25.02
CA PHE A 154 6.57 5.01 24.38
C PHE A 154 6.61 6.40 25.03
N ALA A 155 7.43 6.60 26.08
CA ALA A 155 7.30 7.75 26.96
C ALA A 155 8.57 8.55 27.19
N SER A 156 9.74 8.07 26.78
CA SER A 156 11.00 8.80 26.96
C SER A 156 11.02 10.13 26.20
N ASP A 157 11.92 11.02 26.58
CA ASP A 157 12.06 12.33 25.94
C ASP A 157 12.46 12.23 24.47
N GLU A 158 13.22 11.20 24.10
CA GLU A 158 13.55 10.89 22.70
C GLU A 158 12.29 10.56 21.90
N VAL A 159 11.42 9.72 22.45
CA VAL A 159 10.14 9.35 21.83
C VAL A 159 9.23 10.56 21.70
N LYS A 160 9.07 11.37 22.74
CA LYS A 160 8.24 12.60 22.70
C LYS A 160 8.72 13.60 21.66
N LYS A 161 10.04 13.76 21.49
CA LYS A 161 10.62 14.61 20.45
C LYS A 161 10.40 14.06 19.04
N SER A 162 10.11 12.78 18.93
CA SER A 162 9.89 12.03 17.68
C SER A 162 8.43 11.99 17.23
N PHE A 163 7.54 12.74 17.85
CA PHE A 163 6.09 12.72 17.59
C PHE A 163 5.68 12.89 16.11
N CYS A 164 6.43 13.67 15.34
CA CYS A 164 6.14 13.91 13.91
C CYS A 164 6.95 13.06 12.93
N ILE A 165 7.78 12.12 13.41
CA ILE A 165 8.66 11.30 12.58
C ILE A 165 8.33 9.81 12.71
N SER A 166 8.81 9.02 11.77
CA SER A 166 8.79 7.57 11.86
C SER A 166 9.84 7.07 12.86
N GLY A 167 9.51 6.01 13.58
CA GLY A 167 10.41 5.46 14.59
C GLY A 167 11.78 5.08 14.06
N CYS A 168 11.87 4.62 12.81
CA CYS A 168 13.15 4.28 12.17
C CYS A 168 14.16 5.43 12.10
N ASP A 169 13.71 6.67 12.16
CA ASP A 169 14.57 7.87 12.19
C ASP A 169 15.03 8.27 13.60
N MET A 170 14.59 7.55 14.63
CA MET A 170 15.06 7.79 16.01
C MET A 170 16.52 7.33 16.18
N PRO A 171 17.27 7.93 17.12
CA PRO A 171 18.63 7.49 17.41
C PRO A 171 18.66 6.05 17.94
N ASP A 172 19.78 5.38 17.76
CA ASP A 172 20.00 4.06 18.32
C ASP A 172 20.01 4.09 19.84
N LYS A 173 19.36 3.10 20.46
CA LYS A 173 19.22 2.97 21.91
C LYS A 173 19.34 1.51 22.32
N TYR A 174 20.03 1.27 23.43
CA TYR A 174 20.17 -0.07 23.98
C TYR A 174 19.11 -0.35 25.05
N CYS A 175 18.65 -1.60 25.07
CA CYS A 175 17.66 -2.04 26.05
C CYS A 175 18.22 -1.92 27.49
N PRO A 176 17.54 -1.22 28.40
CA PRO A 176 17.98 -1.07 29.76
C PRO A 176 17.90 -2.37 30.56
N ILE A 177 17.15 -3.36 30.10
CA ILE A 177 16.96 -4.66 30.78
C ILE A 177 18.01 -5.68 30.34
N CYS A 178 18.19 -5.88 29.01
CA CYS A 178 19.04 -6.96 28.49
C CYS A 178 20.25 -6.47 27.68
N GLY A 179 20.45 -5.17 27.53
CA GLY A 179 21.59 -4.57 26.85
C GLY A 179 21.65 -4.74 25.34
N LYS A 180 20.63 -5.36 24.72
CA LYS A 180 20.56 -5.49 23.24
C LYS A 180 20.09 -4.20 22.60
N LEU A 181 20.47 -3.98 21.35
CA LEU A 181 19.98 -2.85 20.55
C LEU A 181 18.45 -2.94 20.41
N LEU A 182 17.76 -1.85 20.72
CA LEU A 182 16.32 -1.75 20.59
C LEU A 182 15.93 -1.60 19.11
N LYS A 183 14.82 -2.19 18.73
CA LYS A 183 14.16 -1.91 17.45
C LYS A 183 13.43 -0.59 17.55
N LYS A 184 13.45 0.16 16.44
CA LYS A 184 12.85 1.48 16.25
C LYS A 184 11.66 1.32 15.31
N ASP A 185 10.45 1.65 15.74
CA ASP A 185 9.23 1.39 14.95
C ASP A 185 8.16 2.46 15.20
N GLY A 186 7.07 2.37 14.43
CA GLY A 186 5.93 3.27 14.53
C GLY A 186 6.00 4.46 13.57
N HIS A 187 4.88 4.73 12.92
CA HIS A 187 4.77 5.80 11.92
C HIS A 187 3.79 6.91 12.33
N ASN A 188 3.20 6.81 13.52
CA ASN A 188 2.23 7.77 14.05
C ASN A 188 1.11 8.06 13.05
N ILE A 189 0.25 7.06 12.80
CA ILE A 189 -0.85 7.15 11.84
C ILE A 189 -2.18 6.90 12.58
N PRO A 190 -3.17 7.81 12.46
CA PRO A 190 -4.44 7.67 13.17
C PRO A 190 -5.33 6.60 12.53
N ALA A 191 -6.01 5.78 13.36
CA ALA A 191 -6.98 4.77 12.89
C ALA A 191 -8.18 5.42 12.21
N GLU A 192 -8.56 6.59 12.67
CA GLU A 192 -9.69 7.38 12.18
C GLU A 192 -9.61 7.64 10.67
N SER A 193 -8.40 7.66 10.14
CA SER A 193 -8.17 7.74 8.69
C SER A 193 -8.84 6.60 7.92
N SER A 194 -8.92 5.40 8.49
CA SER A 194 -9.50 4.21 7.85
C SER A 194 -10.89 3.87 8.34
N ILE A 195 -11.11 3.86 9.66
CA ILE A 195 -12.38 3.41 10.26
C ILE A 195 -13.31 4.53 10.69
N GLY A 196 -12.86 5.80 10.62
CA GLY A 196 -13.62 6.92 11.20
C GLY A 196 -13.48 6.99 12.73
N LEU A 197 -14.31 7.81 13.37
CA LEU A 197 -14.20 8.06 14.81
C LEU A 197 -14.76 6.91 15.66
N ASN A 198 -15.80 6.24 15.17
CA ASN A 198 -16.52 5.19 15.90
C ASN A 198 -16.75 3.95 15.03
N GLY A 199 -15.90 3.71 14.03
CA GLY A 199 -16.08 2.60 13.11
C GLY A 199 -17.10 2.84 11.99
N GLU A 200 -17.59 4.07 11.83
CA GLU A 200 -18.61 4.42 10.83
C GLU A 200 -18.10 4.42 9.39
N LYS A 201 -16.77 4.48 9.19
CA LYS A 201 -16.19 4.32 7.86
C LYS A 201 -16.00 2.85 7.51
N LYS A 202 -16.28 2.52 6.27
CA LYS A 202 -15.90 1.22 5.71
C LYS A 202 -14.42 1.22 5.36
N ILE A 203 -13.76 0.15 5.73
CA ILE A 203 -12.35 -0.07 5.42
C ILE A 203 -12.23 -0.29 3.91
N ASP A 204 -11.43 0.53 3.24
CA ASP A 204 -11.06 0.32 1.84
C ASP A 204 -9.82 -0.58 1.83
N VAL A 205 -10.04 -1.87 1.62
CA VAL A 205 -8.95 -2.84 1.51
C VAL A 205 -8.47 -2.86 0.08
N SER A 206 -7.24 -2.43 -0.13
CA SER A 206 -6.56 -2.48 -1.42
C SER A 206 -5.13 -2.97 -1.21
N ILE A 207 -4.79 -4.11 -1.81
CA ILE A 207 -3.49 -4.77 -1.66
C ILE A 207 -2.92 -5.08 -3.03
N ASP A 208 -1.68 -4.67 -3.25
CA ASP A 208 -0.94 -5.04 -4.44
C ASP A 208 -0.16 -6.33 -4.19
N PHE A 209 -0.15 -7.19 -5.17
CA PHE A 209 0.56 -8.46 -5.19
C PHE A 209 1.52 -8.51 -6.38
N SER A 210 2.50 -9.39 -6.34
CA SER A 210 3.36 -9.64 -7.51
C SER A 210 2.52 -10.05 -8.73
N ASP A 211 2.81 -9.47 -9.90
CA ASP A 211 2.14 -9.83 -11.16
C ASP A 211 2.25 -11.33 -11.45
N GLU A 212 3.40 -11.94 -11.16
CA GLU A 212 3.65 -13.35 -11.40
C GLU A 212 2.81 -14.28 -10.53
N TYR A 213 2.32 -13.78 -9.39
CA TYR A 213 1.57 -14.58 -8.44
C TYR A 213 0.07 -14.25 -8.41
N LEU A 214 -0.33 -13.13 -8.99
CA LEU A 214 -1.70 -12.61 -8.89
C LEU A 214 -2.75 -13.58 -9.46
N GLU A 215 -2.47 -14.26 -10.57
CA GLU A 215 -3.41 -15.23 -11.15
C GLU A 215 -3.67 -16.39 -10.19
N ARG A 216 -2.63 -16.94 -9.58
CA ARG A 216 -2.76 -18.01 -8.57
C ARG A 216 -3.51 -17.56 -7.32
N LEU A 217 -3.35 -16.29 -6.93
CA LEU A 217 -4.11 -15.71 -5.82
C LEU A 217 -5.59 -15.53 -6.17
N ASN A 218 -5.89 -15.21 -7.42
CA ASN A 218 -7.27 -15.11 -7.88
C ASN A 218 -7.95 -16.48 -7.85
N ASP A 219 -7.28 -17.55 -8.30
CA ASP A 219 -7.77 -18.92 -8.22
C ASP A 219 -8.02 -19.33 -6.75
N PHE A 220 -7.12 -18.95 -5.85
CA PHE A 220 -7.29 -19.21 -4.42
C PHE A 220 -8.46 -18.40 -3.84
N ALA A 221 -8.65 -17.15 -4.24
CA ALA A 221 -9.80 -16.36 -3.84
C ALA A 221 -11.12 -16.99 -4.31
N GLU A 222 -11.15 -17.55 -5.52
CA GLU A 222 -12.30 -18.30 -6.04
C GLU A 222 -12.67 -19.48 -5.15
N VAL A 223 -11.67 -20.22 -4.66
CA VAL A 223 -11.88 -21.34 -3.71
C VAL A 223 -12.45 -20.86 -2.38
N ILE A 224 -11.98 -19.72 -1.86
CA ILE A 224 -12.48 -19.13 -0.61
C ILE A 224 -13.96 -18.74 -0.73
N PHE A 225 -14.38 -18.22 -1.88
CA PHE A 225 -15.74 -17.71 -2.13
C PHE A 225 -16.74 -18.78 -2.59
N ALA A 226 -16.30 -20.03 -2.78
CA ALA A 226 -17.12 -21.22 -3.00
C ALA A 226 -18.19 -21.18 -4.12
N LYS A 227 -18.06 -20.32 -5.14
CA LYS A 227 -18.77 -20.43 -6.46
C LYS A 227 -18.01 -19.70 -7.53
N GLU A 228 -18.23 -20.12 -8.80
CA GLU A 228 -17.62 -19.47 -9.96
C GLU A 228 -17.81 -17.95 -9.90
N PRO A 229 -16.73 -17.18 -9.75
CA PRO A 229 -16.84 -15.73 -9.74
C PRO A 229 -17.22 -15.27 -11.13
N SER A 230 -18.19 -14.39 -11.20
CA SER A 230 -18.50 -13.71 -12.46
C SER A 230 -17.40 -12.69 -12.71
N PHE A 231 -16.58 -12.92 -13.74
CA PHE A 231 -15.58 -11.96 -14.18
C PHE A 231 -16.26 -10.85 -14.97
N ILE A 232 -16.00 -9.62 -14.61
CA ILE A 232 -16.45 -8.44 -15.35
C ILE A 232 -15.21 -7.76 -15.93
N GLU A 233 -15.14 -7.68 -17.26
CA GLU A 233 -14.12 -6.88 -17.94
C GLU A 233 -14.51 -5.40 -17.89
N GLU A 234 -13.66 -4.53 -17.33
CA GLU A 234 -13.87 -3.09 -17.41
C GLU A 234 -13.52 -2.58 -18.82
N PRO A 235 -14.39 -1.79 -19.49
CA PRO A 235 -13.99 -1.07 -20.68
C PRO A 235 -12.92 -0.03 -20.34
N GLN A 236 -12.00 0.18 -21.27
CA GLN A 236 -10.94 1.18 -21.15
C GLN A 236 -11.55 2.58 -20.99
N SER A 237 -11.67 3.09 -19.79
CA SER A 237 -11.97 4.49 -19.55
C SER A 237 -11.12 5.00 -18.39
N ASN A 238 -10.55 6.18 -18.57
CA ASN A 238 -9.66 6.87 -17.64
C ASN A 238 -10.32 7.33 -16.32
N ILE A 239 -11.38 6.68 -15.88
CA ILE A 239 -12.08 7.03 -14.65
C ILE A 239 -11.89 5.91 -13.64
N ALA A 240 -10.91 6.09 -12.78
CA ALA A 240 -10.48 5.14 -11.73
C ALA A 240 -11.56 4.78 -10.68
N GLU A 241 -12.77 5.31 -10.78
CA GLU A 241 -13.83 5.16 -9.79
C GLU A 241 -15.08 4.43 -10.31
N LYS A 242 -15.09 3.99 -11.58
CA LYS A 242 -16.26 3.31 -12.11
C LYS A 242 -16.11 1.81 -11.98
N ILE A 243 -16.95 1.21 -11.20
CA ILE A 243 -17.09 -0.23 -11.06
C ILE A 243 -18.19 -0.68 -11.97
N ILE A 244 -17.89 -1.60 -12.87
CA ILE A 244 -18.92 -2.31 -13.63
C ILE A 244 -19.45 -3.39 -12.69
N CYS A 245 -20.62 -3.14 -12.13
CA CYS A 245 -21.35 -4.15 -11.37
C CYS A 245 -22.46 -4.70 -12.26
N GLY A 246 -22.47 -6.00 -12.46
CA GLY A 246 -23.60 -6.71 -13.05
C GLY A 246 -24.78 -6.82 -12.07
N TYR A 247 -24.91 -5.90 -11.13
CA TYR A 247 -25.98 -5.89 -10.13
C TYR A 247 -26.99 -4.83 -10.43
N ILE A 248 -28.21 -5.16 -10.19
CA ILE A 248 -29.33 -4.25 -10.27
C ILE A 248 -29.95 -4.17 -8.90
N PHE A 249 -30.04 -2.96 -8.45
CA PHE A 249 -30.72 -2.59 -7.23
C PHE A 249 -32.23 -2.65 -7.41
N LYS A 250 -32.91 -3.26 -6.47
CA LYS A 250 -34.30 -2.99 -6.22
C LYS A 250 -34.36 -2.04 -5.01
N ASN A 251 -34.62 -0.79 -5.26
CA ASN A 251 -34.75 0.20 -4.21
C ASN A 251 -36.15 0.83 -4.25
N ASP A 252 -36.77 0.98 -3.09
CA ASP A 252 -38.05 1.64 -2.89
C ASP A 252 -38.01 3.16 -3.13
N SER A 253 -36.87 3.72 -3.49
CA SER A 253 -36.66 5.15 -3.71
C SER A 253 -36.44 5.55 -5.18
N GLY A 254 -37.05 4.89 -6.11
CA GLY A 254 -37.32 5.48 -7.45
C GLY A 254 -36.17 5.52 -8.46
N CYS A 255 -35.12 4.74 -8.31
CA CYS A 255 -34.16 4.50 -9.40
C CYS A 255 -34.60 3.29 -10.23
N GLU A 256 -35.01 3.52 -11.48
CA GLU A 256 -35.36 2.45 -12.43
C GLU A 256 -34.13 1.60 -12.75
N GLY A 257 -34.07 0.41 -12.17
CA GLY A 257 -33.15 -0.66 -12.51
C GLY A 257 -33.87 -1.77 -13.26
N ILE A 258 -33.18 -2.49 -14.11
CA ILE A 258 -33.69 -3.68 -14.81
C ILE A 258 -33.59 -4.86 -13.84
N ALA A 259 -34.72 -5.41 -13.43
CA ALA A 259 -34.78 -6.60 -12.60
C ALA A 259 -35.05 -7.82 -13.48
N ALA A 260 -34.36 -8.92 -13.24
CA ALA A 260 -34.83 -10.22 -13.67
C ALA A 260 -34.97 -11.11 -12.44
N LYS A 261 -36.11 -11.71 -12.35
CA LYS A 261 -36.44 -12.74 -11.37
C LYS A 261 -36.02 -14.09 -11.91
N ASP A 262 -35.36 -14.87 -11.10
CA ASP A 262 -35.45 -16.33 -11.22
C ASP A 262 -35.67 -16.96 -9.86
N ASP A 263 -36.69 -17.80 -9.80
CA ASP A 263 -37.15 -18.58 -8.67
C ASP A 263 -36.23 -19.77 -8.47
N ARG A 264 -35.24 -19.70 -7.59
CA ARG A 264 -34.71 -20.93 -6.99
C ARG A 264 -33.94 -20.67 -5.69
N THR A 265 -34.48 -21.24 -4.70
CA THR A 265 -34.05 -21.52 -3.35
C THR A 265 -32.70 -22.25 -3.27
N GLU A 266 -31.61 -21.50 -3.35
CA GLU A 266 -30.36 -21.89 -2.68
C GLU A 266 -29.59 -20.62 -2.33
N LYS A 267 -29.54 -20.31 -1.04
CA LYS A 267 -28.80 -19.16 -0.49
C LYS A 267 -27.30 -19.36 -0.69
N ASN A 268 -26.75 -18.69 -1.66
CA ASN A 268 -25.31 -18.71 -1.91
C ASN A 268 -24.80 -17.27 -1.99
N TYR A 269 -23.83 -16.94 -1.16
CA TYR A 269 -23.12 -15.68 -1.25
C TYR A 269 -22.29 -15.65 -2.54
N THR A 270 -22.54 -14.68 -3.35
CA THR A 270 -21.79 -14.49 -4.59
C THR A 270 -20.93 -13.25 -4.43
N GLY A 271 -19.63 -13.44 -4.34
CA GLY A 271 -18.66 -12.38 -4.52
C GLY A 271 -18.41 -12.19 -6.02
N PHE A 272 -18.07 -10.95 -6.44
CA PHE A 272 -17.67 -10.68 -7.81
C PHE A 272 -16.23 -10.23 -7.83
N ILE A 273 -15.49 -10.82 -8.76
CA ILE A 273 -14.12 -10.40 -9.03
C ILE A 273 -14.14 -9.63 -10.35
N LEU A 274 -13.79 -8.34 -10.27
CA LEU A 274 -13.59 -7.50 -11.43
C LEU A 274 -12.14 -7.64 -11.86
N LYS A 275 -11.90 -8.20 -13.05
CA LYS A 275 -10.57 -8.24 -13.66
C LYS A 275 -10.47 -7.11 -14.70
N ARG A 276 -9.46 -6.28 -14.56
CA ARG A 276 -9.08 -5.29 -15.56
C ARG A 276 -7.84 -5.76 -16.28
N ARG A 277 -7.92 -5.95 -17.60
CA ARG A 277 -6.75 -6.07 -18.46
C ARG A 277 -6.33 -4.70 -18.95
N THR A 278 -5.09 -4.29 -18.65
CA THR A 278 -4.43 -3.21 -19.35
C THR A 278 -3.42 -3.84 -20.28
N LYS A 279 -3.62 -3.71 -21.62
CA LYS A 279 -2.69 -4.13 -22.69
C LYS A 279 -1.77 -5.31 -22.30
N ASP A 280 -2.30 -6.51 -22.16
CA ASP A 280 -1.60 -7.78 -21.93
C ASP A 280 -1.37 -8.26 -20.48
N ARG A 281 -1.75 -7.52 -19.44
CA ARG A 281 -1.68 -8.01 -18.05
C ARG A 281 -2.99 -7.84 -17.30
N CYS A 282 -3.41 -8.89 -16.60
CA CYS A 282 -4.54 -8.80 -15.66
C CYS A 282 -4.05 -8.14 -14.37
N LEU A 283 -4.31 -6.85 -14.19
CA LEU A 283 -3.66 -6.07 -13.17
C LEU A 283 -4.55 -5.70 -11.98
N ARG A 284 -5.85 -5.88 -12.08
CA ARG A 284 -6.75 -5.43 -11.02
C ARG A 284 -7.90 -6.42 -10.81
N GLY A 285 -8.01 -6.94 -9.60
CA GLY A 285 -9.20 -7.62 -9.12
C GLY A 285 -9.92 -6.73 -8.10
N THR A 286 -11.24 -6.74 -8.12
CA THR A 286 -12.04 -6.12 -7.07
C THR A 286 -13.12 -7.11 -6.68
N VAL A 287 -13.16 -7.48 -5.41
CA VAL A 287 -14.21 -8.32 -4.84
C VAL A 287 -15.17 -7.41 -4.10
N ILE A 288 -16.46 -7.58 -4.36
CA ILE A 288 -17.51 -6.83 -3.69
C ILE A 288 -18.38 -7.81 -2.93
N LEU A 289 -18.59 -7.53 -1.65
CA LEU A 289 -19.36 -8.37 -0.74
C LEU A 289 -20.58 -7.59 -0.24
N PRO A 290 -21.79 -8.15 -0.31
CA PRO A 290 -22.97 -7.53 0.29
C PRO A 290 -22.86 -7.54 1.82
N LEU A 291 -23.38 -6.50 2.47
CA LEU A 291 -23.43 -6.38 3.94
C LEU A 291 -24.63 -7.10 4.55
N ASP A 292 -25.72 -7.23 3.79
CA ASP A 292 -26.98 -7.78 4.27
C ASP A 292 -27.19 -9.25 3.87
N ASP A 293 -27.97 -9.96 4.71
CA ASP A 293 -28.38 -11.33 4.43
C ASP A 293 -29.40 -11.46 3.29
N ASN A 294 -30.07 -10.38 2.94
CA ASN A 294 -31.05 -10.35 1.86
C ASN A 294 -30.38 -10.18 0.50
N ILE A 295 -29.70 -11.22 0.05
CA ILE A 295 -29.19 -11.33 -1.33
C ILE A 295 -30.33 -11.31 -2.36
N ASP A 296 -31.55 -11.62 -1.94
CA ASP A 296 -32.74 -11.60 -2.80
C ASP A 296 -33.05 -10.21 -3.40
N ASP A 297 -32.50 -9.15 -2.81
CA ASP A 297 -32.62 -7.76 -3.33
C ASP A 297 -31.55 -7.42 -4.40
N TYR A 298 -30.58 -8.31 -4.60
CA TYR A 298 -29.51 -8.16 -5.57
C TYR A 298 -29.60 -9.31 -6.59
N THR A 299 -30.24 -9.09 -7.71
CA THR A 299 -30.36 -10.10 -8.76
C THR A 299 -29.37 -9.88 -9.87
N TYR A 300 -28.66 -10.94 -10.22
CA TYR A 300 -27.83 -11.02 -11.41
C TYR A 300 -28.71 -11.50 -12.58
N VAL A 301 -28.67 -10.79 -13.71
CA VAL A 301 -29.29 -11.24 -14.96
C VAL A 301 -28.21 -11.86 -15.81
N LYS A 302 -28.22 -13.18 -15.91
CA LYS A 302 -27.51 -13.90 -16.95
C LYS A 302 -28.51 -14.18 -18.07
N GLU A 303 -28.56 -13.33 -19.05
CA GLU A 303 -29.23 -13.66 -20.31
C GLU A 303 -28.20 -14.01 -21.38
N ASN A 304 -28.25 -15.25 -21.83
CA ASN A 304 -27.65 -15.86 -23.01
C ASN A 304 -26.28 -15.38 -23.50
N GLU A 305 -25.47 -16.30 -23.98
CA GLU A 305 -24.09 -16.15 -24.46
C GLU A 305 -23.82 -15.02 -25.49
N SER A 306 -24.84 -14.31 -25.94
CA SER A 306 -24.73 -13.13 -26.78
C SER A 306 -24.87 -11.78 -26.05
N SER A 307 -25.03 -11.77 -24.75
CA SER A 307 -25.35 -10.57 -23.96
C SER A 307 -24.15 -9.93 -23.24
N MET A 308 -22.94 -10.09 -23.75
CA MET A 308 -21.80 -9.23 -23.35
C MET A 308 -22.09 -7.72 -23.53
N ALA A 309 -23.13 -7.37 -24.28
CA ALA A 309 -23.55 -5.97 -24.51
C ALA A 309 -24.30 -5.33 -23.33
N LEU A 310 -24.82 -6.09 -22.38
CA LEU A 310 -25.63 -5.56 -21.27
C LEU A 310 -24.84 -5.23 -19.99
N ILE A 311 -23.59 -5.62 -19.93
CA ILE A 311 -22.70 -5.38 -18.78
C ILE A 311 -22.19 -3.93 -18.71
N ASN A 312 -22.59 -3.07 -19.63
CA ASN A 312 -22.11 -1.69 -19.78
C ASN A 312 -22.80 -0.65 -18.88
N LYS A 313 -23.58 -1.02 -17.88
CA LYS A 313 -23.99 -0.04 -16.86
C LYS A 313 -22.91 0.09 -15.79
N VAL A 314 -22.11 1.12 -15.93
CA VAL A 314 -21.17 1.57 -14.89
C VAL A 314 -21.97 2.07 -13.71
N VAL A 315 -21.96 1.35 -12.61
CA VAL A 315 -22.52 1.82 -11.34
C VAL A 315 -21.39 2.52 -10.57
N ASP A 316 -21.62 3.78 -10.19
CA ASP A 316 -20.70 4.49 -9.32
C ASP A 316 -20.67 3.77 -7.96
N TYR A 317 -19.47 3.27 -7.56
CA TYR A 317 -19.28 2.62 -6.26
C TYR A 317 -19.82 3.47 -5.11
N LYS A 318 -19.78 4.79 -5.22
CA LYS A 318 -20.32 5.70 -4.20
C LYS A 318 -21.80 5.48 -3.92
N LEU A 319 -22.56 5.01 -4.92
CA LEU A 319 -23.99 4.74 -4.77
C LEU A 319 -24.27 3.42 -4.07
N ILE A 320 -23.35 2.47 -4.12
CA ILE A 320 -23.50 1.13 -3.50
C ILE A 320 -22.60 0.95 -2.26
N ALA A 321 -21.75 1.93 -1.96
CA ALA A 321 -20.80 1.86 -0.86
C ALA A 321 -21.44 1.61 0.52
N ASP A 322 -22.68 2.06 0.72
CA ASP A 322 -23.40 1.85 1.97
C ASP A 322 -23.86 0.41 2.17
N TYR A 323 -23.96 -0.36 1.10
CA TYR A 323 -24.52 -1.72 1.10
C TYR A 323 -23.49 -2.82 0.81
N MET A 324 -22.28 -2.47 0.42
CA MET A 324 -21.25 -3.43 -0.01
C MET A 324 -19.89 -3.14 0.58
N LEU A 325 -19.14 -4.20 0.85
CA LEU A 325 -17.73 -4.15 1.19
C LEU A 325 -16.89 -4.34 -0.07
N LYS A 326 -15.79 -3.58 -0.17
CA LYS A 326 -14.87 -3.64 -1.31
C LYS A 326 -13.52 -4.18 -0.88
N PHE A 327 -13.01 -5.13 -1.67
CA PHE A 327 -11.67 -5.65 -1.56
C PHE A 327 -10.97 -5.56 -2.92
N GLY A 328 -9.88 -4.80 -3.00
CA GLY A 328 -9.13 -4.59 -4.24
C GLY A 328 -7.80 -5.34 -4.25
N THR A 329 -7.51 -6.01 -5.36
CA THR A 329 -6.19 -6.57 -5.67
C THR A 329 -5.61 -5.90 -6.91
N LEU A 330 -4.30 -5.70 -6.94
CA LEU A 330 -3.61 -5.12 -8.10
C LEU A 330 -2.29 -5.84 -8.29
N GLY A 331 -1.96 -6.15 -9.55
CA GLY A 331 -0.62 -6.60 -9.92
C GLY A 331 0.39 -5.46 -9.83
N ASN A 332 1.59 -5.78 -9.35
CA ASN A 332 2.65 -4.80 -9.14
C ASN A 332 4.01 -5.43 -9.44
N ASP A 333 4.64 -4.97 -10.52
CA ASP A 333 5.94 -5.46 -11.00
C ASP A 333 7.09 -5.18 -10.02
N MET A 334 6.99 -4.14 -9.20
CA MET A 334 7.98 -3.84 -8.17
C MET A 334 8.07 -4.94 -7.10
N LEU A 335 6.95 -5.58 -6.79
CA LEU A 335 6.92 -6.71 -5.84
C LEU A 335 7.55 -7.95 -6.46
N THR A 336 7.32 -8.19 -7.75
CA THR A 336 8.02 -9.21 -8.54
C THR A 336 9.53 -8.94 -8.54
N MET A 337 9.91 -7.68 -8.73
CA MET A 337 11.31 -7.25 -8.71
C MET A 337 11.97 -7.52 -7.36
N ILE A 338 11.32 -7.15 -6.25
CA ILE A 338 11.83 -7.42 -4.90
C ILE A 338 12.02 -8.93 -4.69
N LYS A 339 11.01 -9.75 -5.04
CA LYS A 339 11.11 -11.21 -4.91
C LYS A 339 12.32 -11.78 -5.65
N ARG A 340 12.50 -11.40 -6.91
CA ARG A 340 13.65 -11.87 -7.71
C ARG A 340 14.98 -11.39 -7.15
N LEU A 341 15.05 -10.15 -6.65
CA LEU A 341 16.24 -9.62 -6.00
C LEU A 341 16.58 -10.36 -4.70
N GLU A 342 15.59 -10.71 -3.88
CA GLU A 342 15.77 -11.57 -2.71
C GLU A 342 16.35 -12.94 -3.11
N ASP A 343 15.81 -13.55 -4.17
CA ASP A 343 16.27 -14.87 -4.64
C ASP A 343 17.71 -14.83 -5.18
N MET A 344 18.08 -13.77 -5.90
CA MET A 344 19.40 -13.63 -6.50
C MET A 344 20.47 -13.24 -5.48
N THR A 345 20.12 -12.41 -4.51
CA THR A 345 21.09 -11.83 -3.55
C THR A 345 21.15 -12.59 -2.22
N GLY A 346 20.12 -13.34 -1.89
CA GLY A 346 19.95 -13.93 -0.56
C GLY A 346 19.59 -12.93 0.53
N VAL A 347 19.51 -11.62 0.22
CA VAL A 347 19.14 -10.57 1.17
C VAL A 347 17.64 -10.41 1.19
N LYS A 348 17.03 -10.51 2.37
CA LYS A 348 15.60 -10.31 2.55
C LYS A 348 15.24 -8.83 2.68
N ALA A 349 14.28 -8.37 1.89
CA ALA A 349 13.87 -6.97 1.85
C ALA A 349 13.34 -6.45 3.21
N ASN A 350 12.71 -7.31 3.99
CA ASN A 350 12.23 -6.96 5.34
C ASN A 350 13.34 -6.79 6.38
N MET A 351 14.58 -7.21 6.07
CA MET A 351 15.75 -7.04 6.95
C MET A 351 16.53 -5.76 6.64
N ILE A 352 16.18 -5.04 5.58
CA ILE A 352 16.85 -3.79 5.20
C ILE A 352 16.44 -2.68 6.17
N SER A 353 17.44 -2.08 6.84
CA SER A 353 17.23 -0.96 7.73
C SER A 353 16.99 0.34 6.97
N PHE A 354 16.06 1.18 7.44
CA PHE A 354 15.72 2.44 6.80
C PHE A 354 16.64 3.62 7.20
N ASP A 355 17.67 3.38 7.98
CA ASP A 355 18.67 4.36 8.40
C ASP A 355 19.99 4.28 7.62
N ASP A 356 20.05 3.52 6.53
CA ASP A 356 21.21 3.48 5.64
C ASP A 356 21.39 4.83 4.93
N GLU A 357 22.39 5.61 5.36
CA GLU A 357 22.65 6.96 4.85
C GLU A 357 22.95 7.00 3.34
N LYS A 358 23.61 5.96 2.80
CA LYS A 358 23.92 5.90 1.37
C LYS A 358 22.66 5.64 0.55
N VAL A 359 21.76 4.78 1.03
CA VAL A 359 20.47 4.58 0.38
C VAL A 359 19.62 5.84 0.48
N LEU A 360 19.58 6.49 1.66
CA LEU A 360 18.90 7.78 1.85
C LEU A 360 19.40 8.83 0.87
N SER A 361 20.70 8.88 0.61
CA SER A 361 21.28 9.90 -0.30
C SER A 361 20.77 9.78 -1.73
N LEU A 362 20.34 8.59 -2.20
CA LEU A 362 19.76 8.42 -3.54
C LEU A 362 18.53 9.30 -3.79
N PHE A 363 17.81 9.66 -2.73
CA PHE A 363 16.62 10.51 -2.82
C PHE A 363 16.93 12.01 -2.92
N SER A 364 18.19 12.39 -2.77
CA SER A 364 18.63 13.79 -2.79
C SER A 364 19.82 14.07 -3.72
N GLU A 365 20.58 13.03 -4.05
CA GLU A 365 21.79 13.14 -4.89
C GLU A 365 22.11 11.82 -5.58
N ILE A 366 23.02 11.82 -6.55
CA ILE A 366 23.42 10.66 -7.34
C ILE A 366 24.79 10.11 -6.97
N THR A 367 25.56 10.81 -6.16
CA THR A 367 26.98 10.55 -5.90
C THR A 367 27.25 9.15 -5.31
N ALA A 368 26.31 8.61 -4.54
CA ALA A 368 26.42 7.24 -4.00
C ALA A 368 26.48 6.16 -5.08
N LEU A 369 25.97 6.42 -6.29
CA LEU A 369 26.07 5.50 -7.43
C LEU A 369 27.42 5.57 -8.16
N GLY A 370 28.32 6.51 -7.78
CA GLY A 370 29.61 6.72 -8.44
C GLY A 370 29.50 7.45 -9.77
N ILE A 371 28.39 8.13 -10.04
CA ILE A 371 28.08 8.87 -11.28
C ILE A 371 28.03 10.37 -10.98
N LYS A 372 28.43 11.18 -11.97
CA LYS A 372 28.26 12.63 -11.93
C LYS A 372 27.01 13.05 -12.72
N ALA A 373 26.31 14.08 -12.23
CA ALA A 373 25.10 14.58 -12.87
C ALA A 373 25.32 14.98 -14.35
N GLU A 374 26.48 15.56 -14.67
CA GLU A 374 26.84 15.97 -16.03
C GLU A 374 26.90 14.79 -17.01
N GLU A 375 27.31 13.61 -16.54
CA GLU A 375 27.38 12.38 -17.33
C GLU A 375 25.99 11.82 -17.62
N LEU A 376 25.00 12.14 -16.77
CA LEU A 376 23.64 11.66 -16.84
C LEU A 376 22.65 12.78 -17.25
N ASN A 377 23.07 13.61 -18.22
CA ASN A 377 22.29 14.70 -18.78
C ASN A 377 21.72 15.67 -17.72
N GLY A 378 22.46 15.91 -16.64
CA GLY A 378 22.04 16.79 -15.54
C GLY A 378 21.10 16.16 -14.52
N CYS A 379 20.87 14.85 -14.59
CA CYS A 379 20.12 14.15 -13.54
C CYS A 379 20.99 13.99 -12.30
N ASP A 380 20.65 14.69 -11.23
CA ASP A 380 21.43 14.82 -10.01
C ASP A 380 20.89 14.00 -8.82
N ILE A 381 19.85 13.18 -9.03
CA ILE A 381 19.25 12.31 -8.01
C ILE A 381 19.26 10.84 -8.43
N GLY A 382 19.37 9.93 -7.46
CA GLY A 382 19.49 8.49 -7.69
C GLY A 382 18.17 7.74 -7.93
N LEU A 383 17.07 8.43 -8.28
CA LEU A 383 15.74 7.82 -8.43
C LEU A 383 15.50 7.10 -9.75
N ILE A 384 16.40 7.18 -10.73
CA ILE A 384 16.28 6.49 -12.03
C ILE A 384 16.01 5.00 -11.82
N GLY A 385 14.98 4.48 -12.49
CA GLY A 385 14.55 3.08 -12.35
C GLY A 385 13.82 2.74 -11.05
N LEU A 386 13.73 3.67 -10.09
CA LEU A 386 12.89 3.52 -8.90
C LEU A 386 11.46 4.05 -9.16
N PRO A 387 10.47 3.65 -8.36
CA PRO A 387 9.14 4.25 -8.42
C PRO A 387 9.19 5.77 -8.38
N MET A 388 8.24 6.45 -8.99
CA MET A 388 8.11 7.90 -9.07
C MET A 388 9.11 8.61 -10.00
N PHE A 389 10.15 7.97 -10.52
CA PHE A 389 11.08 8.62 -11.45
C PHE A 389 10.39 9.15 -12.72
N ASN A 390 9.38 8.44 -13.21
CA ASN A 390 8.62 8.84 -14.42
C ASN A 390 7.70 10.04 -14.20
N SER A 391 7.61 10.55 -12.96
CA SER A 391 6.84 11.74 -12.63
C SER A 391 7.77 12.96 -12.49
N ASP A 392 7.75 13.87 -13.47
CA ASP A 392 8.57 15.10 -13.40
C ASP A 392 8.23 15.93 -12.16
N VAL A 393 6.97 15.91 -11.73
CA VAL A 393 6.55 16.61 -10.52
C VAL A 393 7.24 16.02 -9.31
N ALA A 394 7.27 14.69 -9.21
CA ALA A 394 7.96 14.02 -8.10
C ALA A 394 9.46 14.28 -8.13
N VAL A 395 10.11 14.11 -9.29
CA VAL A 395 11.55 14.39 -9.46
C VAL A 395 11.88 15.83 -9.05
N LYS A 396 11.05 16.81 -9.47
CA LYS A 396 11.23 18.23 -9.10
C LYS A 396 11.10 18.43 -7.59
N ILE A 397 10.11 17.83 -6.94
CA ILE A 397 9.91 17.96 -5.49
C ILE A 397 11.08 17.34 -4.72
N PHE A 398 11.53 16.14 -5.11
CA PHE A 398 12.69 15.48 -4.49
C PHE A 398 13.96 16.35 -4.62
N ARG A 399 14.20 16.96 -5.77
CA ARG A 399 15.33 17.88 -6.01
C ARG A 399 15.26 19.15 -5.17
N GLU A 400 14.08 19.73 -5.02
CA GLU A 400 13.89 20.97 -4.25
C GLU A 400 13.97 20.72 -2.73
N ILE A 401 13.40 19.63 -2.23
CA ILE A 401 13.33 19.33 -0.80
C ILE A 401 14.61 18.64 -0.29
N LYS A 402 15.18 17.73 -1.09
CA LYS A 402 16.36 16.92 -0.71
C LYS A 402 16.17 16.19 0.62
N PRO A 403 15.30 15.19 0.68
CA PRO A 403 14.99 14.46 1.91
C PRO A 403 16.24 13.83 2.53
N LYS A 404 16.33 13.84 3.86
CA LYS A 404 17.47 13.35 4.65
C LYS A 404 17.13 12.23 5.60
N SER A 405 15.87 11.86 5.69
CA SER A 405 15.36 10.81 6.56
C SER A 405 14.26 10.03 5.87
N PHE A 406 13.91 8.86 6.40
CA PHE A 406 12.77 8.10 5.91
C PHE A 406 11.46 8.89 6.04
N SER A 407 11.28 9.61 7.14
CA SER A 407 10.12 10.49 7.33
C SER A 407 10.03 11.59 6.29
N ASP A 408 11.17 12.15 5.88
CA ASP A 408 11.19 13.16 4.83
C ASP A 408 10.74 12.57 3.49
N ILE A 409 11.16 11.33 3.16
CA ILE A 409 10.71 10.63 1.94
C ILE A 409 9.19 10.44 1.97
N VAL A 410 8.63 9.97 3.09
CA VAL A 410 7.17 9.82 3.27
C VAL A 410 6.45 11.15 3.04
N ARG A 411 6.96 12.26 3.58
CA ARG A 411 6.38 13.59 3.40
C ARG A 411 6.47 14.08 1.96
N VAL A 412 7.62 13.89 1.32
CA VAL A 412 7.79 14.25 -0.10
C VAL A 412 6.82 13.47 -1.00
N LEU A 413 6.62 12.18 -0.74
CA LEU A 413 5.64 11.38 -1.47
C LEU A 413 4.22 11.92 -1.29
N GLY A 414 3.84 12.35 -0.08
CA GLY A 414 2.56 13.01 0.16
C GLY A 414 2.39 14.29 -0.66
N LEU A 415 3.46 15.09 -0.79
CA LEU A 415 3.47 16.28 -1.66
C LEU A 415 3.37 15.92 -3.14
N CYS A 416 3.90 14.77 -3.56
CA CYS A 416 3.83 14.30 -4.95
C CYS A 416 2.43 13.82 -5.34
N HIS A 417 1.73 13.14 -4.45
CA HIS A 417 0.43 12.53 -4.71
C HIS A 417 -0.75 13.48 -4.45
N GLY A 418 -0.58 14.47 -3.58
CA GLY A 418 -1.62 15.44 -3.29
C GLY A 418 -1.87 16.40 -4.45
N THR A 419 -3.09 16.90 -4.56
CA THR A 419 -3.46 17.91 -5.56
C THR A 419 -3.73 19.25 -4.88
N GLY A 420 -3.16 20.35 -5.42
CA GLY A 420 -3.27 21.68 -4.82
C GLY A 420 -2.42 21.85 -3.56
N ILE A 421 -1.43 20.97 -3.37
CA ILE A 421 -0.60 20.96 -2.17
C ILE A 421 0.80 21.54 -2.40
N TRP A 422 1.42 21.31 -3.54
CA TRP A 422 2.80 21.72 -3.78
C TRP A 422 2.91 23.09 -4.43
N GLU A 423 2.63 23.20 -5.74
CA GLU A 423 2.78 24.46 -6.50
C GLU A 423 1.77 25.51 -6.01
N GLY A 424 2.25 26.72 -5.80
CA GLY A 424 1.42 27.83 -5.27
C GLY A 424 0.95 27.64 -3.83
N ASN A 425 1.47 26.63 -3.12
CA ASN A 425 1.11 26.32 -1.74
C ASN A 425 2.37 26.00 -0.90
N ILE A 426 2.61 24.75 -0.50
CA ILE A 426 3.70 24.37 0.41
C ILE A 426 5.07 24.76 -0.15
N GLN A 427 5.27 24.72 -1.46
CA GLN A 427 6.51 25.15 -2.10
C GLN A 427 6.84 26.61 -1.76
N GLU A 428 5.88 27.52 -1.87
CA GLU A 428 6.06 28.93 -1.57
C GLU A 428 6.31 29.16 -0.07
N LEU A 429 5.55 28.48 0.78
CA LEU A 429 5.69 28.58 2.23
C LEU A 429 7.08 28.16 2.70
N ILE A 430 7.64 27.08 2.12
CA ILE A 430 9.01 26.63 2.43
C ILE A 430 10.03 27.63 1.90
N LYS A 431 9.88 28.13 0.66
CA LYS A 431 10.78 29.14 0.07
C LYS A 431 10.80 30.44 0.85
N ASN A 432 9.67 30.84 1.41
CA ASN A 432 9.53 32.05 2.22
C ASN A 432 9.92 31.85 3.69
N ASN A 433 10.33 30.63 4.10
CA ASN A 433 10.61 30.25 5.49
C ASN A 433 9.40 30.39 6.44
N GLU A 434 8.19 30.31 5.92
CA GLU A 434 6.94 30.33 6.71
C GLU A 434 6.66 28.97 7.33
N CYS A 435 7.10 27.88 6.71
CA CYS A 435 7.10 26.53 7.27
C CYS A 435 8.35 25.73 6.87
N VAL A 436 8.56 24.62 7.56
CA VAL A 436 9.58 23.62 7.19
C VAL A 436 8.87 22.30 6.85
N LEU A 437 9.55 21.39 6.15
CA LEU A 437 8.96 20.12 5.73
C LEU A 437 8.30 19.38 6.90
N LYS A 438 8.92 19.38 8.07
CA LYS A 438 8.41 18.72 9.29
C LYS A 438 7.03 19.25 9.73
N THR A 439 6.70 20.51 9.47
CA THR A 439 5.45 21.17 9.87
C THR A 439 4.50 21.41 8.70
N ALA A 440 4.94 21.10 7.48
CA ALA A 440 4.14 21.24 6.28
C ALA A 440 2.99 20.21 6.25
N ILE A 441 1.89 20.59 5.61
CA ILE A 441 0.81 19.65 5.29
C ILE A 441 1.29 18.81 4.12
N CYS A 442 1.51 17.51 4.32
CA CYS A 442 1.92 16.57 3.29
C CYS A 442 0.86 15.49 3.06
N THR A 443 0.17 15.08 4.13
CA THR A 443 -0.87 14.06 4.10
C THR A 443 -2.10 14.54 4.88
N ARG A 444 -3.25 13.86 4.70
CA ARG A 444 -4.45 14.17 5.49
C ARG A 444 -4.24 13.97 6.99
N ASP A 445 -3.37 13.02 7.34
CA ASP A 445 -3.08 12.66 8.73
C ASP A 445 -2.33 13.79 9.45
N ASP A 446 -1.51 14.57 8.73
CA ASP A 446 -0.82 15.74 9.27
C ASP A 446 -1.83 16.80 9.74
N ILE A 447 -2.95 16.98 9.01
CA ILE A 447 -3.99 17.94 9.40
C ILE A 447 -4.66 17.48 10.70
N LEU A 448 -5.08 16.22 10.77
CA LEU A 448 -5.76 15.68 11.93
C LEU A 448 -4.90 15.82 13.20
N PHE A 449 -3.63 15.41 13.11
CA PHE A 449 -2.70 15.52 14.23
C PHE A 449 -2.44 16.98 14.63
N TYR A 450 -2.17 17.84 13.68
CA TYR A 450 -1.87 19.23 13.99
C TYR A 450 -3.04 19.93 14.70
N LEU A 451 -4.26 19.73 14.21
CA LEU A 451 -5.44 20.33 14.81
C LEU A 451 -5.72 19.78 16.22
N THR A 452 -5.57 18.48 16.43
CA THR A 452 -5.76 17.87 17.76
C THR A 452 -4.66 18.28 18.74
N GLU A 453 -3.42 18.40 18.31
CA GLU A 453 -2.29 18.91 19.11
C GLU A 453 -2.53 20.37 19.54
N LYS A 454 -3.19 21.18 18.71
CA LYS A 454 -3.59 22.54 19.05
C LYS A 454 -4.83 22.61 19.95
N GLY A 455 -5.36 21.46 20.38
CA GLY A 455 -6.46 21.36 21.34
C GLY A 455 -7.85 21.42 20.69
N ILE A 456 -7.96 21.34 19.37
CA ILE A 456 -9.25 21.17 18.71
C ILE A 456 -9.79 19.76 19.01
N ASN A 457 -11.06 19.69 19.38
CA ASN A 457 -11.71 18.41 19.66
C ASN A 457 -11.55 17.45 18.48
N LEU A 458 -11.25 16.16 18.76
CA LEU A 458 -10.95 15.14 17.75
C LEU A 458 -12.05 15.06 16.67
N LYS A 459 -13.34 15.12 17.06
CA LYS A 459 -14.45 15.06 16.10
C LYS A 459 -14.42 16.24 15.15
N ILE A 460 -14.24 17.45 15.65
CA ILE A 460 -14.19 18.67 14.83
C ILE A 460 -12.94 18.65 13.94
N ALA A 461 -11.79 18.26 14.47
CA ALA A 461 -10.55 18.12 13.71
C ALA A 461 -10.69 17.09 12.57
N PHE A 462 -11.37 15.98 12.83
CA PHE A 462 -11.66 14.95 11.84
C PHE A 462 -12.62 15.46 10.74
N GLU A 463 -13.69 16.14 11.09
CA GLU A 463 -14.64 16.74 10.13
C GLU A 463 -13.96 17.78 9.23
N ILE A 464 -13.09 18.63 9.79
CA ILE A 464 -12.27 19.59 9.04
C ILE A 464 -11.34 18.83 8.07
N THR A 465 -10.62 17.83 8.57
CA THR A 465 -9.69 17.02 7.77
C THR A 465 -10.40 16.32 6.61
N GLU A 466 -11.56 15.72 6.86
CA GLU A 466 -12.36 15.04 5.84
C GLU A 466 -12.92 15.99 4.78
N SER A 467 -13.26 17.21 5.16
CA SER A 467 -13.69 18.25 4.22
C SER A 467 -12.53 18.67 3.29
N ILE A 468 -11.38 18.93 3.87
CA ILE A 468 -10.18 19.36 3.11
C ILE A 468 -9.71 18.26 2.15
N ARG A 469 -9.54 17.03 2.65
CA ARG A 469 -9.01 15.93 1.80
C ARG A 469 -9.90 15.58 0.61
N LYS A 470 -11.20 15.89 0.69
CA LYS A 470 -12.18 15.67 -0.39
C LYS A 470 -12.32 16.88 -1.32
N GLY A 471 -11.49 17.90 -1.17
CA GLY A 471 -11.53 19.11 -1.98
C GLY A 471 -12.72 20.02 -1.71
N LYS A 472 -13.43 19.82 -0.59
CA LYS A 472 -14.54 20.70 -0.18
C LYS A 472 -14.02 21.98 0.51
N GLY A 473 -12.71 22.05 0.78
CA GLY A 473 -12.06 23.16 1.47
C GLY A 473 -12.38 23.21 2.96
N VAL A 474 -12.12 24.37 3.57
CA VAL A 474 -12.40 24.63 5.00
C VAL A 474 -13.77 25.28 5.11
N THR A 475 -14.66 24.70 5.89
CA THR A 475 -15.98 25.30 6.17
C THR A 475 -15.84 26.55 7.04
N LEU A 476 -16.85 27.43 7.05
CA LEU A 476 -16.81 28.64 7.88
C LEU A 476 -16.69 28.30 9.37
N GLU A 477 -17.41 27.29 9.83
CA GLU A 477 -17.36 26.79 11.21
C GLU A 477 -15.97 26.23 11.54
N GLY A 478 -15.40 25.44 10.61
CA GLY A 478 -14.03 24.90 10.74
C GLY A 478 -12.99 26.01 10.81
N GLU A 479 -13.08 27.03 9.96
CA GLU A 479 -12.16 28.18 9.99
C GLU A 479 -12.25 28.96 11.31
N ASN A 480 -13.47 29.20 11.81
CA ASN A 480 -13.67 29.86 13.08
C ASN A 480 -13.07 29.06 14.25
N GLU A 481 -13.23 27.73 14.23
CA GLU A 481 -12.66 26.87 15.27
C GLU A 481 -11.13 26.85 15.18
N MET A 482 -10.55 26.80 13.97
CA MET A 482 -9.11 26.90 13.77
C MET A 482 -8.55 28.23 14.29
N LYS A 483 -9.22 29.36 14.00
CA LYS A 483 -8.82 30.69 14.49
C LYS A 483 -8.90 30.80 16.01
N LYS A 484 -9.94 30.24 16.62
CA LYS A 484 -10.12 30.19 18.08
C LYS A 484 -8.97 29.48 18.79
N HIS A 485 -8.38 28.46 18.13
CA HIS A 485 -7.25 27.71 18.64
C HIS A 485 -5.90 28.25 18.16
N ASN A 486 -5.86 29.49 17.66
CA ASN A 486 -4.66 30.18 17.20
C ASN A 486 -3.90 29.42 16.10
N ILE A 487 -4.60 28.73 15.20
CA ILE A 487 -3.99 28.14 14.01
C ILE A 487 -3.49 29.28 13.13
N PRO A 488 -2.23 29.26 12.66
CA PRO A 488 -1.68 30.32 11.84
C PRO A 488 -2.45 30.52 10.53
N GLU A 489 -2.55 31.74 10.08
CA GLU A 489 -3.29 32.09 8.85
C GLU A 489 -2.71 31.38 7.61
N TRP A 490 -1.38 31.24 7.53
CA TRP A 490 -0.74 30.50 6.44
C TRP A 490 -1.22 29.05 6.36
N TYR A 491 -1.44 28.40 7.52
CA TYR A 491 -1.92 27.02 7.60
C TYR A 491 -3.36 26.92 7.09
N ILE A 492 -4.23 27.81 7.53
CA ILE A 492 -5.63 27.88 7.09
C ILE A 492 -5.70 28.12 5.58
N ASN A 493 -4.89 29.05 5.07
CA ASN A 493 -4.84 29.37 3.66
C ASN A 493 -4.26 28.23 2.82
N SER A 494 -3.29 27.49 3.36
CA SER A 494 -2.81 26.26 2.74
C SER A 494 -3.91 25.20 2.63
N CYS A 495 -4.66 24.97 3.71
CA CYS A 495 -5.81 24.05 3.71
C CYS A 495 -6.87 24.40 2.65
N LYS A 496 -7.12 25.69 2.41
CA LYS A 496 -8.10 26.17 1.41
C LYS A 496 -7.68 25.90 -0.04
N LYS A 497 -6.39 25.74 -0.31
CA LYS A 497 -5.84 25.45 -1.65
C LYS A 497 -5.86 23.96 -1.99
N ILE A 498 -5.98 23.10 -1.00
CA ILE A 498 -5.91 21.65 -1.17
C ILE A 498 -7.17 21.12 -1.85
N ILE A 499 -6.97 20.30 -2.89
CA ILE A 499 -8.04 19.64 -3.66
C ILE A 499 -8.15 18.17 -3.25
N TYR A 500 -7.01 17.50 -3.03
CA TYR A 500 -6.98 16.09 -2.62
C TYR A 500 -5.73 15.78 -1.79
N LEU A 501 -5.88 14.94 -0.76
CA LEU A 501 -4.79 14.42 0.07
C LEU A 501 -4.84 12.91 0.22
N PHE A 502 -3.68 12.29 0.10
CA PHE A 502 -3.48 10.88 0.40
C PHE A 502 -3.28 10.62 1.90
N SER A 503 -3.32 9.34 2.28
CA SER A 503 -3.02 8.91 3.65
C SER A 503 -1.52 8.71 3.85
N LYS A 504 -1.02 9.04 5.04
CA LYS A 504 0.36 8.78 5.43
C LYS A 504 0.73 7.29 5.33
N ALA A 505 -0.23 6.39 5.61
CA ALA A 505 -0.04 4.96 5.47
C ALA A 505 0.37 4.53 4.05
N HIS A 506 -0.27 5.09 3.03
CA HIS A 506 0.09 4.83 1.63
C HIS A 506 1.51 5.28 1.33
N GLU A 507 1.85 6.48 1.75
CA GLU A 507 3.16 7.07 1.50
C GLU A 507 4.27 6.32 2.24
N ALA A 508 4.03 5.89 3.47
CA ALA A 508 4.97 5.07 4.23
C ALA A 508 5.20 3.70 3.56
N SER A 509 4.12 3.07 3.07
CA SER A 509 4.23 1.81 2.32
C SER A 509 5.06 1.99 1.03
N LEU A 510 4.80 3.06 0.26
CA LEU A 510 5.56 3.34 -0.96
C LEU A 510 7.02 3.69 -0.67
N ALA A 511 7.28 4.51 0.35
CA ALA A 511 8.64 4.82 0.81
C ALA A 511 9.42 3.55 1.16
N THR A 512 8.76 2.58 1.82
CA THR A 512 9.34 1.27 2.15
C THR A 512 9.79 0.52 0.89
N VAL A 513 8.93 0.42 -0.13
CA VAL A 513 9.26 -0.24 -1.40
C VAL A 513 10.40 0.49 -2.12
N MET A 514 10.32 1.82 -2.21
CA MET A 514 11.36 2.63 -2.87
C MET A 514 12.71 2.49 -2.18
N PHE A 515 12.73 2.50 -0.86
CA PHE A 515 13.96 2.37 -0.08
C PHE A 515 14.60 0.98 -0.27
N ARG A 516 13.80 -0.09 -0.19
CA ARG A 516 14.24 -1.47 -0.43
C ARG A 516 14.82 -1.65 -1.83
N LEU A 517 14.14 -1.14 -2.85
CA LEU A 517 14.66 -1.16 -4.23
C LEU A 517 15.93 -0.32 -4.38
N GLY A 518 16.00 0.85 -3.74
CA GLY A 518 17.19 1.69 -3.67
C GLY A 518 18.39 0.98 -3.06
N TYR A 519 18.17 0.19 -2.00
CA TYR A 519 19.19 -0.65 -1.38
C TYR A 519 19.78 -1.67 -2.37
N TYR A 520 18.93 -2.44 -3.05
CA TYR A 520 19.41 -3.39 -4.07
C TYR A 520 20.09 -2.68 -5.24
N LYS A 521 19.54 -1.55 -5.70
CA LYS A 521 20.15 -0.76 -6.75
C LYS A 521 21.57 -0.31 -6.39
N LEU A 522 21.78 0.08 -5.13
CA LEU A 522 23.07 0.56 -4.65
C LEU A 522 24.08 -0.57 -4.46
N TYR A 523 23.70 -1.62 -3.72
CA TYR A 523 24.61 -2.65 -3.25
C TYR A 523 24.68 -3.89 -4.13
N TYR A 524 23.66 -4.12 -4.96
CA TYR A 524 23.54 -5.27 -5.87
C TYR A 524 23.16 -4.82 -7.29
N PRO A 525 23.98 -3.95 -7.90
CA PRO A 525 23.60 -3.32 -9.17
C PRO A 525 23.46 -4.30 -10.34
N ASN A 526 24.26 -5.37 -10.40
CA ASN A 526 24.13 -6.39 -11.44
C ASN A 526 22.76 -7.06 -11.39
N GLU A 527 22.38 -7.52 -10.20
CA GLU A 527 21.10 -8.19 -9.94
C GLU A 527 19.94 -7.22 -10.16
N TYR A 528 20.10 -5.97 -9.74
CA TYR A 528 19.09 -4.93 -9.90
C TYR A 528 18.74 -4.67 -11.37
N TYR A 529 19.73 -4.37 -12.21
CA TYR A 529 19.47 -4.06 -13.63
C TYR A 529 19.06 -5.32 -14.42
N THR A 530 19.66 -6.49 -14.15
CA THR A 530 19.22 -7.76 -14.73
C THR A 530 17.74 -8.00 -14.45
N THR A 531 17.31 -7.82 -13.21
CA THR A 531 15.92 -8.00 -12.81
C THR A 531 15.01 -6.95 -13.43
N TYR A 532 15.43 -5.67 -13.43
CA TYR A 532 14.69 -4.56 -14.02
C TYR A 532 14.28 -4.84 -15.46
N PHE A 533 15.25 -5.22 -16.30
CA PHE A 533 15.00 -5.48 -17.72
C PHE A 533 14.26 -6.81 -17.95
N SER A 534 14.58 -7.86 -17.20
CA SER A 534 13.95 -9.17 -17.38
C SER A 534 12.43 -9.15 -17.11
N ILE A 535 11.99 -8.34 -16.14
CA ILE A 535 10.55 -8.21 -15.82
C ILE A 535 9.82 -7.45 -16.93
N ARG A 536 10.45 -6.45 -17.52
CA ARG A 536 9.84 -5.52 -18.48
C ARG A 536 10.12 -5.87 -19.94
N LYS A 537 10.77 -7.00 -20.22
CA LYS A 537 11.16 -7.40 -21.59
C LYS A 537 9.99 -7.48 -22.59
N ASN A 538 8.81 -7.80 -22.12
CA ASN A 538 7.61 -7.90 -22.98
C ASN A 538 6.85 -6.57 -23.10
N GLU A 539 7.24 -5.55 -22.33
CA GLU A 539 6.59 -4.23 -22.31
C GLU A 539 7.28 -3.26 -23.25
N PHE A 540 8.58 -3.40 -23.39
CA PHE A 540 9.41 -2.47 -24.14
C PHE A 540 10.45 -3.21 -25.01
N ASP A 541 10.62 -2.75 -26.26
CA ASP A 541 11.70 -3.24 -27.14
C ASP A 541 12.99 -2.46 -26.87
N TYR A 542 13.92 -3.10 -26.17
CA TYR A 542 15.18 -2.50 -25.76
C TYR A 542 16.24 -2.44 -26.87
N LYS A 543 16.00 -2.98 -28.07
CA LYS A 543 16.99 -3.02 -29.16
C LYS A 543 17.51 -1.64 -29.55
N GLU A 544 16.64 -0.62 -29.52
CA GLU A 544 17.02 0.75 -29.84
C GLU A 544 17.93 1.36 -28.76
N LEU A 545 18.00 0.76 -27.55
CA LEU A 545 18.82 1.19 -26.42
C LEU A 545 20.10 0.37 -26.25
N GLU A 546 20.29 -0.71 -27.02
CA GLU A 546 21.54 -1.47 -27.07
C GLU A 546 22.61 -0.75 -27.92
N CYS A 547 22.87 0.50 -27.57
CA CYS A 547 23.82 1.39 -28.25
C CYS A 547 24.83 1.97 -27.25
N GLY A 548 25.77 2.76 -27.72
CA GLY A 548 26.79 3.36 -26.86
C GLY A 548 26.28 4.54 -26.02
N LYS A 549 27.07 4.94 -25.00
CA LYS A 549 26.72 6.05 -24.09
C LYS A 549 26.40 7.36 -24.82
N GLU A 550 27.14 7.68 -25.89
CA GLU A 550 26.95 8.90 -26.68
C GLU A 550 25.60 8.88 -27.41
N GLU A 551 25.26 7.75 -28.02
CA GLU A 551 24.01 7.56 -28.74
C GLU A 551 22.80 7.59 -27.79
N LEU A 552 22.91 7.00 -26.59
CA LEU A 552 21.89 7.10 -25.54
C LEU A 552 21.66 8.55 -25.10
N LEU A 553 22.72 9.32 -24.94
CA LEU A 553 22.63 10.76 -24.63
C LEU A 553 21.93 11.55 -25.74
N ASP A 554 22.17 11.20 -27.01
CA ASP A 554 21.52 11.85 -28.16
C ASP A 554 20.02 11.49 -28.20
N ILE A 555 19.65 10.23 -27.92
CA ILE A 555 18.24 9.81 -27.79
C ILE A 555 17.55 10.63 -26.68
N ILE A 556 18.14 10.67 -25.49
CA ILE A 556 17.61 11.41 -24.35
C ILE A 556 17.40 12.88 -24.72
N LYS A 557 18.45 13.56 -25.21
CA LYS A 557 18.37 14.97 -25.61
C LYS A 557 17.39 15.22 -26.75
N GLY A 558 17.25 14.26 -27.67
CA GLY A 558 16.28 14.32 -28.77
C GLY A 558 14.86 14.37 -28.25
N ILE A 559 14.50 13.43 -27.36
CA ILE A 559 13.16 13.35 -26.79
C ILE A 559 12.88 14.52 -25.84
N GLU A 560 13.86 14.97 -25.06
CA GLU A 560 13.67 16.09 -24.14
C GLU A 560 13.41 17.43 -24.85
N LYS A 561 13.83 17.60 -26.11
CA LYS A 561 13.49 18.76 -26.94
C LYS A 561 12.01 18.79 -27.34
N ILE A 562 11.33 17.65 -27.34
CA ILE A 562 9.90 17.60 -27.61
C ILE A 562 9.16 18.15 -26.38
N PRO A 563 8.29 19.18 -26.56
CA PRO A 563 7.46 19.65 -25.46
C PRO A 563 6.69 18.50 -24.81
N LYS A 564 6.62 18.49 -23.48
CA LYS A 564 6.05 17.34 -22.75
C LYS A 564 4.64 16.97 -23.20
N ASN A 565 3.79 17.95 -23.48
CA ASN A 565 2.42 17.73 -23.93
C ASN A 565 2.34 17.12 -25.33
N ASP A 566 3.41 17.18 -26.10
CA ASP A 566 3.51 16.66 -27.46
C ASP A 566 4.24 15.32 -27.52
N ARG A 567 4.80 14.84 -26.39
CA ARG A 567 5.45 13.53 -26.30
C ARG A 567 4.40 12.43 -26.37
N SER A 568 4.63 11.44 -27.23
CA SER A 568 3.82 10.22 -27.24
C SER A 568 4.13 9.36 -25.99
N GLU A 569 3.25 8.41 -25.67
CA GLU A 569 3.51 7.40 -24.63
C GLU A 569 4.82 6.64 -24.92
N LYS A 570 5.08 6.31 -26.19
CA LYS A 570 6.31 5.65 -26.62
C LYS A 570 7.55 6.52 -26.34
N ASP A 571 7.50 7.84 -26.58
CA ASP A 571 8.61 8.76 -26.27
C ASP A 571 8.90 8.82 -24.78
N ALA A 572 7.85 8.89 -23.96
CA ALA A 572 8.00 8.94 -22.50
C ALA A 572 8.61 7.62 -21.94
N GLU A 573 8.18 6.49 -22.48
CA GLU A 573 8.70 5.19 -22.11
C GLU A 573 10.15 4.98 -22.58
N MET A 574 10.45 5.38 -23.82
CA MET A 574 11.81 5.38 -24.39
C MET A 574 12.75 6.25 -23.54
N LEU A 575 12.33 7.45 -23.18
CA LEU A 575 13.12 8.37 -22.34
C LEU A 575 13.45 7.75 -20.97
N SER A 576 12.44 7.19 -20.32
CA SER A 576 12.61 6.55 -19.01
C SER A 576 13.61 5.40 -19.06
N ASN A 577 13.45 4.50 -20.04
CA ASN A 577 14.31 3.34 -20.20
C ASN A 577 15.73 3.72 -20.66
N ALA A 578 15.87 4.74 -21.51
CA ALA A 578 17.16 5.26 -21.93
C ALA A 578 17.98 5.80 -20.73
N TYR A 579 17.34 6.49 -19.80
CA TYR A 579 18.00 6.92 -18.56
C TYR A 579 18.49 5.73 -17.72
N VAL A 580 17.70 4.66 -17.60
CA VAL A 580 18.08 3.46 -16.83
C VAL A 580 19.29 2.75 -17.49
N VAL A 581 19.28 2.61 -18.82
CA VAL A 581 20.39 2.00 -19.57
C VAL A 581 21.66 2.86 -19.47
N LEU A 582 21.53 4.18 -19.62
CA LEU A 582 22.66 5.09 -19.49
C LEU A 582 23.27 5.05 -18.09
N GLU A 583 22.43 5.08 -17.05
CA GLU A 583 22.90 4.94 -15.65
C GLU A 583 23.66 3.61 -15.46
N MET A 584 23.13 2.50 -15.95
CA MET A 584 23.76 1.19 -15.90
C MET A 584 25.15 1.22 -16.57
N TYR A 585 25.25 1.80 -17.76
CA TYR A 585 26.52 1.91 -18.50
C TYR A 585 27.53 2.82 -17.79
N LEU A 586 27.08 3.93 -17.22
CA LEU A 586 27.95 4.84 -16.45
C LEU A 586 28.53 4.16 -15.20
N ARG A 587 27.82 3.17 -14.65
CA ARG A 587 28.30 2.33 -13.54
C ARG A 587 29.23 1.20 -13.97
N GLY A 588 29.58 1.11 -15.26
CA GLY A 588 30.48 0.08 -15.78
C GLY A 588 29.84 -1.30 -15.97
N LEU A 589 28.52 -1.36 -16.10
CA LEU A 589 27.73 -2.60 -16.18
C LEU A 589 27.25 -2.90 -17.61
N GLU A 590 28.02 -2.52 -18.61
CA GLU A 590 27.71 -2.70 -20.05
C GLU A 590 27.59 -4.19 -20.47
N GLY A 591 28.07 -5.12 -19.63
CA GLY A 591 27.97 -6.56 -19.89
C GLY A 591 26.62 -7.19 -19.55
N ILE A 592 25.70 -6.42 -18.93
CA ILE A 592 24.36 -6.90 -18.63
C ILE A 592 23.56 -6.91 -19.93
N LYS A 593 23.07 -8.10 -20.32
CA LYS A 593 22.17 -8.21 -21.47
C LYS A 593 20.82 -7.58 -21.13
N ILE A 594 20.42 -6.59 -21.91
CA ILE A 594 19.12 -5.91 -21.79
C ILE A 594 18.03 -6.81 -22.37
N VAL A 595 18.34 -7.54 -23.43
CA VAL A 595 17.46 -8.54 -24.03
C VAL A 595 18.03 -9.93 -23.72
N SER A 596 17.32 -10.71 -22.92
CA SER A 596 17.60 -12.14 -22.79
C SER A 596 16.78 -12.88 -23.85
N ASP A 597 17.46 -13.66 -24.67
CA ASP A 597 16.81 -14.65 -25.55
C ASP A 597 15.90 -15.59 -24.76
#